data_557c38f7c92a200681714d6088f896f4
#
_entry.id   557c38f7c92a200681714d6088f896f4
#
_cell.length_a   1.000
_cell.length_b   1.000
_cell.length_c   1.000
_cell.angle_alpha   90.00
_cell.angle_beta   90.00
_cell.angle_gamma   90.00
#
_symmetry.space_group_name_H-M   'P 1'
#
loop_
_entity.id
_entity.type
_entity.pdbx_description
1 polymer ?
#
loop_
_entity_poly.entity_id
_entity_poly.type
_entity_poly.pdbx_seq_one_letter_code
_entity_poly.pdbx_strand_id
1 'polypeptide(L)'
;LRTGDVAVEGGCIVEAIGSACTTIDCSGLVLQPGIIDTHVHLGINPLSYGMVARAGVTTALDMSGPIEKLLDEFSCANVGINVAALNAILPGRNISGNNPDREQLRNFINLSRRSGALGVKLLGGHFPLTPEASHRMVETADDSHCYMAWHVGTTEKGSDIEGLLEAAEIAAGHPLHLPHVNAYCRGRVRPVLEECSIAEKVILEHPEFTTESYLSARNGAPLDCDAAGKPRSAITAGTLTRFGFESSASGIEAAIRAGRLAVLFPNQSEITLLTGTDAVAYLRAHREHCDGSFDGVNPLESRVFFASQKRPDRTFLVD
;
A
#
# COMPACT_ATOMS: atom_id res chain seq x y z
N LEU A 1 -27.86 10.94 -8.09
CA LEU A 1 -27.83 12.16 -7.26
C LEU A 1 -29.27 12.55 -6.90
N ARG A 2 -29.51 12.85 -5.61
CA ARG A 2 -30.77 13.42 -5.14
C ARG A 2 -30.46 14.84 -4.67
N THR A 3 -31.37 15.78 -4.94
CA THR A 3 -31.32 17.15 -4.40
C THR A 3 -32.17 17.18 -3.14
N GLY A 4 -31.68 17.74 -2.06
CA GLY A 4 -32.40 17.86 -0.80
C GLY A 4 -31.49 18.17 0.36
N ASP A 5 -32.08 18.33 1.51
CA ASP A 5 -31.35 18.56 2.76
C ASP A 5 -30.94 17.24 3.41
N VAL A 6 -29.87 17.27 4.19
CA VAL A 6 -29.42 16.14 5.02
C VAL A 6 -29.41 16.61 6.47
N ALA A 7 -30.15 15.90 7.31
CA ALA A 7 -30.20 16.15 8.75
C ALA A 7 -29.29 15.17 9.50
N VAL A 8 -28.56 15.69 10.50
CA VAL A 8 -27.67 14.90 11.34
C VAL A 8 -27.99 15.19 12.82
N GLU A 9 -28.26 14.14 13.60
CA GLU A 9 -28.50 14.21 15.03
C GLU A 9 -27.75 13.09 15.72
N GLY A 10 -27.03 13.41 16.82
CA GLY A 10 -26.25 12.41 17.57
C GLY A 10 -25.18 11.66 16.77
N GLY A 11 -24.63 12.29 15.71
CA GLY A 11 -23.65 11.68 14.83
C GLY A 11 -24.22 10.75 13.74
N CYS A 12 -25.55 10.66 13.64
CA CYS A 12 -26.24 9.81 12.68
C CYS A 12 -27.04 10.67 11.68
N ILE A 13 -27.14 10.22 10.43
CA ILE A 13 -28.06 10.78 9.45
C ILE A 13 -29.48 10.37 9.86
N VAL A 14 -30.39 11.35 9.94
CA VAL A 14 -31.79 11.16 10.31
C VAL A 14 -32.72 11.71 9.25
N GLU A 15 -33.97 11.25 9.22
CA GLU A 15 -34.96 11.71 8.21
C GLU A 15 -35.36 13.17 8.41
N ALA A 16 -35.51 13.61 9.67
CA ALA A 16 -35.84 14.99 10.00
C ALA A 16 -35.38 15.34 11.41
N ILE A 17 -35.13 16.61 11.65
CA ILE A 17 -34.87 17.20 12.97
C ILE A 17 -35.89 18.27 13.28
N GLY A 18 -36.26 18.44 14.57
CA GLY A 18 -37.24 19.43 15.00
C GLY A 18 -36.73 20.87 14.85
N SER A 19 -35.48 21.11 15.22
CA SER A 19 -34.77 22.37 15.01
C SER A 19 -33.28 22.14 14.90
N ALA A 20 -32.62 22.75 13.93
CA ALA A 20 -31.17 22.65 13.76
C ALA A 20 -30.46 23.65 14.69
N CYS A 21 -29.43 23.18 15.42
CA CYS A 21 -28.50 24.06 16.14
C CYS A 21 -27.54 24.77 15.20
N THR A 22 -27.18 24.10 14.09
CA THR A 22 -26.27 24.63 13.09
C THR A 22 -26.79 24.21 11.71
N THR A 23 -26.78 25.14 10.78
CA THR A 23 -27.10 24.88 9.36
C THR A 23 -25.87 25.26 8.52
N ILE A 24 -25.49 24.39 7.62
CA ILE A 24 -24.42 24.62 6.66
C ILE A 24 -25.03 24.70 5.27
N ASP A 25 -24.86 25.82 4.59
CA ASP A 25 -25.30 25.96 3.20
C ASP A 25 -24.36 25.20 2.26
N CYS A 26 -24.89 24.13 1.68
CA CYS A 26 -24.20 23.30 0.70
C CYS A 26 -24.75 23.49 -0.71
N SER A 27 -25.40 24.63 -1.01
CA SER A 27 -25.94 24.93 -2.33
C SER A 27 -24.86 24.84 -3.41
N GLY A 28 -25.12 24.06 -4.46
CA GLY A 28 -24.16 23.81 -5.54
C GLY A 28 -23.05 22.80 -5.22
N LEU A 29 -23.06 22.21 -4.03
CA LEU A 29 -22.12 21.16 -3.62
C LEU A 29 -22.75 19.77 -3.68
N VAL A 30 -21.91 18.75 -3.67
CA VAL A 30 -22.31 17.35 -3.56
C VAL A 30 -21.85 16.81 -2.21
N LEU A 31 -22.81 16.36 -1.38
CA LEU A 31 -22.52 15.62 -0.17
C LEU A 31 -22.37 14.14 -0.51
N GLN A 32 -21.27 13.57 -0.10
CA GLN A 32 -20.97 12.14 -0.28
C GLN A 32 -20.41 11.54 1.02
N PRO A 33 -20.44 10.22 1.20
CA PRO A 33 -19.67 9.56 2.26
C PRO A 33 -18.19 9.94 2.17
N GLY A 34 -17.51 10.03 3.32
CA GLY A 34 -16.07 10.24 3.34
C GLY A 34 -15.33 9.12 2.61
N ILE A 35 -14.22 9.45 1.98
CA ILE A 35 -13.39 8.47 1.28
C ILE A 35 -12.78 7.51 2.31
N ILE A 36 -12.82 6.21 2.01
CA ILE A 36 -12.14 5.17 2.76
C ILE A 36 -10.94 4.72 1.91
N ASP A 37 -9.73 5.01 2.41
CA ASP A 37 -8.50 4.51 1.79
C ASP A 37 -8.12 3.19 2.44
N THR A 38 -8.16 2.12 1.66
CA THR A 38 -7.95 0.75 2.15
C THR A 38 -6.48 0.33 2.19
N HIS A 39 -5.54 1.19 1.75
CA HIS A 39 -4.13 0.87 1.79
C HIS A 39 -3.26 2.12 1.90
N VAL A 40 -2.85 2.44 3.11
CA VAL A 40 -1.92 3.53 3.39
C VAL A 40 -0.73 3.05 4.24
N HIS A 41 0.28 3.88 4.31
CA HIS A 41 1.45 3.71 5.18
C HIS A 41 1.66 5.00 5.98
N LEU A 42 0.73 5.33 6.87
CA LEU A 42 0.70 6.58 7.64
C LEU A 42 1.86 6.70 8.61
N GLY A 43 2.27 5.59 9.21
CA GLY A 43 3.37 5.55 10.20
C GLY A 43 4.77 5.83 9.61
N ILE A 44 4.90 6.05 8.31
CA ILE A 44 6.19 6.38 7.69
C ILE A 44 6.56 7.86 7.89
N ASN A 45 5.56 8.75 7.79
CA ASN A 45 5.79 10.18 7.90
C ASN A 45 4.59 10.88 8.58
N PRO A 46 4.81 11.66 9.67
CA PRO A 46 3.73 12.35 10.38
C PRO A 46 2.91 13.32 9.52
N LEU A 47 3.48 13.87 8.44
CA LEU A 47 2.74 14.74 7.51
C LEU A 47 1.65 14.00 6.73
N SER A 48 1.76 12.67 6.60
CA SER A 48 0.81 11.83 5.87
C SER A 48 -0.61 11.97 6.39
N TYR A 49 -0.79 12.08 7.71
CA TYR A 49 -2.12 12.23 8.34
C TYR A 49 -2.88 13.45 7.82
N GLY A 50 -2.21 14.61 7.82
CA GLY A 50 -2.80 15.85 7.33
C GLY A 50 -3.04 15.84 5.81
N MET A 51 -2.20 15.16 5.06
CA MET A 51 -2.33 15.04 3.61
C MET A 51 -3.55 14.21 3.23
N VAL A 52 -3.72 13.02 3.80
CA VAL A 52 -4.88 12.16 3.51
C VAL A 52 -6.20 12.80 3.97
N ALA A 53 -6.20 13.50 5.12
CA ALA A 53 -7.37 14.24 5.58
C ALA A 53 -7.76 15.36 4.60
N ARG A 54 -6.78 16.13 4.09
CA ARG A 54 -7.03 17.18 3.07
C ARG A 54 -7.50 16.61 1.73
N ALA A 55 -7.12 15.38 1.39
CA ALA A 55 -7.61 14.66 0.22
C ALA A 55 -9.07 14.18 0.36
N GLY A 56 -9.70 14.39 1.53
CA GLY A 56 -11.08 13.96 1.79
C GLY A 56 -11.20 12.53 2.35
N VAL A 57 -10.07 11.90 2.69
CA VAL A 57 -10.07 10.60 3.37
C VAL A 57 -10.54 10.80 4.81
N THR A 58 -11.54 10.05 5.22
CA THR A 58 -12.10 10.07 6.59
C THR A 58 -11.81 8.79 7.35
N THR A 59 -11.43 7.73 6.65
CA THR A 59 -11.07 6.44 7.23
C THR A 59 -9.94 5.83 6.41
N ALA A 60 -8.89 5.34 7.06
CA ALA A 60 -7.76 4.70 6.41
C ALA A 60 -7.40 3.36 7.05
N LEU A 61 -6.93 2.40 6.23
CA LEU A 61 -6.35 1.14 6.70
C LEU A 61 -4.82 1.19 6.49
N ASP A 62 -4.08 1.31 7.58
CA ASP A 62 -2.62 1.25 7.54
C ASP A 62 -2.14 -0.21 7.41
N MET A 63 -1.32 -0.46 6.41
CA MET A 63 -0.76 -1.79 6.12
C MET A 63 0.75 -1.89 6.38
N SER A 64 1.35 -0.96 7.14
CA SER A 64 2.80 -0.92 7.35
C SER A 64 3.29 -1.79 8.51
N GLY A 65 2.51 -1.93 9.62
CA GLY A 65 2.94 -2.70 10.82
C GLY A 65 4.36 -2.38 11.30
N PRO A 66 4.84 -2.90 12.40
CA PRO A 66 4.10 -3.65 13.42
C PRO A 66 3.09 -2.80 14.17
N ILE A 67 2.04 -3.45 14.69
CA ILE A 67 0.86 -2.76 15.24
C ILE A 67 1.20 -1.88 16.46
N GLU A 68 2.08 -2.33 17.33
CA GLU A 68 2.45 -1.60 18.54
C GLU A 68 3.06 -0.24 18.20
N LYS A 69 3.97 -0.21 17.21
CA LYS A 69 4.59 1.03 16.75
C LYS A 69 3.56 2.00 16.15
N LEU A 70 2.63 1.49 15.34
CA LEU A 70 1.58 2.30 14.74
C LEU A 70 0.65 2.91 15.78
N LEU A 71 0.23 2.12 16.80
CA LEU A 71 -0.64 2.60 17.86
C LEU A 71 0.04 3.68 18.71
N ASP A 72 1.33 3.53 19.01
CA ASP A 72 2.12 4.56 19.71
C ASP A 72 2.18 5.85 18.89
N GLU A 73 2.45 5.75 17.59
CA GLU A 73 2.47 6.91 16.69
C GLU A 73 1.09 7.58 16.59
N PHE A 74 0.01 6.81 16.43
CA PHE A 74 -1.35 7.34 16.35
C PHE A 74 -1.80 8.00 17.65
N SER A 75 -1.36 7.50 18.80
CA SER A 75 -1.68 8.09 20.10
C SER A 75 -0.99 9.42 20.33
N CYS A 76 0.20 9.61 19.74
CA CYS A 76 0.99 10.84 19.86
C CYS A 76 0.63 11.88 18.78
N ALA A 77 0.12 11.43 17.63
CA ALA A 77 -0.25 12.29 16.52
C ALA A 77 -1.75 12.64 16.59
N ASN A 78 -2.09 13.91 16.30
CA ASN A 78 -3.49 14.27 16.06
C ASN A 78 -3.89 13.86 14.65
N VAL A 79 -4.25 12.59 14.48
CA VAL A 79 -4.46 11.97 13.16
C VAL A 79 -5.62 12.60 12.37
N GLY A 80 -6.70 13.03 13.07
CA GLY A 80 -7.83 13.74 12.46
C GLY A 80 -8.75 12.89 11.56
N ILE A 81 -8.48 11.58 11.41
CA ILE A 81 -9.27 10.62 10.64
C ILE A 81 -9.42 9.31 11.45
N ASN A 82 -10.36 8.44 11.06
CA ASN A 82 -10.40 7.09 11.60
C ASN A 82 -9.29 6.24 10.98
N VAL A 83 -8.57 5.48 11.81
CA VAL A 83 -7.51 4.58 11.34
C VAL A 83 -7.71 3.19 11.88
N ALA A 84 -7.63 2.20 11.01
CA ALA A 84 -7.43 0.80 11.34
C ALA A 84 -6.02 0.39 10.86
N ALA A 85 -5.47 -0.70 11.40
CA ALA A 85 -4.15 -1.18 11.00
C ALA A 85 -4.10 -2.70 10.88
N LEU A 86 -3.26 -3.18 9.96
CA LEU A 86 -2.85 -4.59 9.89
C LEU A 86 -1.50 -4.77 10.59
N ASN A 87 -1.34 -5.92 11.25
CA ASN A 87 -0.04 -6.28 11.80
C ASN A 87 0.78 -7.06 10.75
N ALA A 88 1.94 -6.53 10.36
CA ALA A 88 2.81 -7.20 9.40
C ALA A 88 3.61 -8.33 10.06
N ILE A 89 3.71 -9.48 9.36
CA ILE A 89 4.63 -10.54 9.73
C ILE A 89 6.05 -10.14 9.32
N LEU A 90 6.96 -10.15 10.29
CA LEU A 90 8.36 -9.76 10.12
C LEU A 90 9.26 -10.90 10.64
N PRO A 91 9.68 -11.84 9.78
CA PRO A 91 10.59 -12.93 10.13
C PRO A 91 11.85 -12.44 10.85
N GLY A 92 12.16 -13.08 11.97
CA GLY A 92 13.29 -12.69 12.84
C GLY A 92 13.03 -11.47 13.74
N ARG A 93 11.84 -10.86 13.68
CA ARG A 93 11.44 -9.73 14.54
C ARG A 93 10.23 -10.07 15.43
N ASN A 94 9.10 -10.33 14.83
CA ASN A 94 7.86 -10.66 15.58
C ASN A 94 7.37 -12.09 15.35
N ILE A 95 8.10 -12.85 14.52
CA ILE A 95 7.93 -14.30 14.38
C ILE A 95 9.31 -14.95 14.18
N SER A 96 9.46 -16.21 14.59
CA SER A 96 10.73 -16.93 14.50
C SER A 96 10.98 -17.43 13.07
N GLY A 97 11.95 -16.79 12.39
CA GLY A 97 12.38 -17.20 11.05
C GLY A 97 11.30 -17.07 9.98
N ASN A 98 11.57 -17.60 8.80
CA ASN A 98 10.72 -17.51 7.60
C ASN A 98 9.87 -18.76 7.34
N ASN A 99 9.95 -19.77 8.21
CA ASN A 99 9.18 -21.01 8.11
C ASN A 99 8.44 -21.34 9.42
N PRO A 100 7.62 -20.40 9.97
CA PRO A 100 6.87 -20.64 11.20
C PRO A 100 5.86 -21.79 11.04
N ASP A 101 5.65 -22.53 12.13
CA ASP A 101 4.62 -23.55 12.19
C ASP A 101 3.21 -22.95 12.42
N ARG A 102 2.17 -23.79 12.34
CA ARG A 102 0.76 -23.37 12.46
C ARG A 102 0.46 -22.78 13.85
N GLU A 103 1.09 -23.28 14.91
CA GLU A 103 0.89 -22.77 16.25
C GLU A 103 1.47 -21.37 16.41
N GLN A 104 2.67 -21.15 15.93
CA GLN A 104 3.32 -19.82 15.91
C GLN A 104 2.47 -18.82 15.14
N LEU A 105 1.94 -19.19 13.97
CA LEU A 105 1.07 -18.33 13.14
C LEU A 105 -0.26 -18.02 13.84
N ARG A 106 -0.90 -19.01 14.49
CA ARG A 106 -2.11 -18.79 15.26
C ARG A 106 -1.87 -17.87 16.46
N ASN A 107 -0.76 -18.04 17.15
CA ASN A 107 -0.37 -17.17 18.25
C ASN A 107 -0.11 -15.75 17.77
N PHE A 108 0.55 -15.57 16.62
CA PHE A 108 0.75 -14.25 15.98
C PHE A 108 -0.58 -13.56 15.67
N ILE A 109 -1.55 -14.25 15.05
CA ILE A 109 -2.89 -13.71 14.76
C ILE A 109 -3.59 -13.28 16.05
N ASN A 110 -3.57 -14.15 17.08
CA ASN A 110 -4.22 -13.87 18.35
C ASN A 110 -3.62 -12.66 19.07
N LEU A 111 -2.29 -12.55 19.07
CA LEU A 111 -1.60 -11.40 19.65
C LEU A 111 -1.92 -10.12 18.86
N SER A 112 -1.85 -10.18 17.53
CA SER A 112 -2.19 -9.05 16.66
C SER A 112 -3.58 -8.48 16.95
N ARG A 113 -4.58 -9.36 17.05
CA ARG A 113 -5.96 -8.95 17.40
C ARG A 113 -6.07 -8.34 18.79
N ARG A 114 -5.39 -8.92 19.78
CA ARG A 114 -5.38 -8.39 21.16
C ARG A 114 -4.70 -7.02 21.23
N SER A 115 -3.71 -6.78 20.37
CA SER A 115 -3.08 -5.47 20.23
C SER A 115 -3.92 -4.47 19.41
N GLY A 116 -5.10 -4.85 18.91
CA GLY A 116 -6.01 -3.95 18.19
C GLY A 116 -5.87 -3.97 16.67
N ALA A 117 -5.10 -4.88 16.10
CA ALA A 117 -5.03 -5.02 14.64
C ALA A 117 -6.35 -5.54 14.06
N LEU A 118 -6.78 -4.97 12.93
CA LEU A 118 -7.93 -5.44 12.16
C LEU A 118 -7.66 -6.82 11.53
N GLY A 119 -6.40 -7.08 11.21
CA GLY A 119 -5.95 -8.30 10.56
C GLY A 119 -4.44 -8.35 10.46
N VAL A 120 -3.93 -9.15 9.55
CA VAL A 120 -2.50 -9.39 9.36
C VAL A 120 -2.06 -9.17 7.93
N LYS A 121 -0.76 -8.91 7.74
CA LYS A 121 -0.17 -8.71 6.40
C LYS A 121 1.09 -9.53 6.22
N LEU A 122 1.20 -10.24 5.09
CA LEU A 122 2.45 -10.76 4.56
C LEU A 122 3.13 -9.70 3.68
N LEU A 123 4.43 -9.55 3.84
CA LEU A 123 5.28 -8.61 3.09
C LEU A 123 6.30 -9.38 2.24
N GLY A 124 5.82 -10.20 1.30
CA GLY A 124 6.66 -11.10 0.51
C GLY A 124 7.80 -10.42 -0.25
N GLY A 125 7.61 -9.19 -0.71
CA GLY A 125 8.66 -8.42 -1.37
C GLY A 125 9.82 -7.98 -0.47
N HIS A 126 9.64 -8.00 0.87
CA HIS A 126 10.62 -7.49 1.84
C HIS A 126 10.97 -8.49 2.94
N PHE A 127 10.01 -9.25 3.41
CA PHE A 127 10.09 -10.20 4.52
C PHE A 127 9.39 -11.51 4.13
N PRO A 128 9.90 -12.24 3.11
CA PRO A 128 9.23 -13.42 2.59
C PRO A 128 9.21 -14.56 3.60
N LEU A 129 8.10 -15.27 3.65
CA LEU A 129 8.01 -16.62 4.21
C LEU A 129 8.35 -17.65 3.12
N THR A 130 8.59 -18.91 3.54
CA THR A 130 8.64 -20.01 2.56
C THR A 130 7.26 -20.25 1.96
N PRO A 131 7.16 -20.88 0.77
CA PRO A 131 5.86 -21.24 0.17
C PRO A 131 4.96 -22.02 1.14
N GLU A 132 5.51 -23.00 1.86
CA GLU A 132 4.75 -23.81 2.82
C GLU A 132 4.28 -23.00 4.03
N ALA A 133 5.10 -22.09 4.53
CA ALA A 133 4.69 -21.21 5.63
C ALA A 133 3.66 -20.17 5.18
N SER A 134 3.76 -19.70 3.94
CA SER A 134 2.75 -18.82 3.33
C SER A 134 1.41 -19.54 3.20
N HIS A 135 1.41 -20.79 2.73
CA HIS A 135 0.21 -21.63 2.68
C HIS A 135 -0.41 -21.81 4.08
N ARG A 136 0.40 -22.23 5.07
CA ARG A 136 -0.06 -22.36 6.46
C ARG A 136 -0.63 -21.07 7.02
N MET A 137 -0.05 -19.91 6.63
CA MET A 137 -0.55 -18.61 7.08
C MET A 137 -1.92 -18.30 6.49
N VAL A 138 -2.11 -18.54 5.19
CA VAL A 138 -3.42 -18.35 4.53
C VAL A 138 -4.49 -19.22 5.18
N GLU A 139 -4.23 -20.52 5.34
CA GLU A 139 -5.16 -21.44 6.03
C GLU A 139 -5.44 -21.00 7.48
N THR A 140 -4.40 -20.62 8.24
CA THR A 140 -4.59 -20.21 9.64
C THR A 140 -5.38 -18.91 9.77
N ALA A 141 -5.21 -17.99 8.83
CA ALA A 141 -5.97 -16.74 8.78
C ALA A 141 -7.45 -17.02 8.48
N ASP A 142 -7.76 -17.90 7.52
CA ASP A 142 -9.13 -18.30 7.19
C ASP A 142 -9.79 -19.05 8.35
N ASP A 143 -9.14 -20.09 8.89
CA ASP A 143 -9.60 -20.83 10.08
C ASP A 143 -9.91 -19.91 11.27
N SER A 144 -9.17 -18.81 11.39
CA SER A 144 -9.31 -17.82 12.46
C SER A 144 -10.29 -16.70 12.11
N HIS A 145 -10.91 -16.70 10.92
CA HIS A 145 -11.70 -15.60 10.38
C HIS A 145 -10.95 -14.26 10.49
N CYS A 146 -9.66 -14.25 10.10
CA CYS A 146 -8.78 -13.10 10.17
C CYS A 146 -8.58 -12.50 8.79
N TYR A 147 -8.86 -11.21 8.63
CA TYR A 147 -8.52 -10.51 7.40
C TYR A 147 -7.02 -10.60 7.15
N MET A 148 -6.65 -11.00 5.96
CA MET A 148 -5.26 -11.15 5.55
C MET A 148 -4.99 -10.46 4.22
N ALA A 149 -3.99 -9.59 4.20
CA ALA A 149 -3.44 -9.02 2.98
C ALA A 149 -2.06 -9.64 2.69
N TRP A 150 -1.77 -9.92 1.43
CA TRP A 150 -0.48 -10.46 1.02
C TRP A 150 0.14 -9.66 -0.13
N HIS A 151 1.16 -8.84 0.18
CA HIS A 151 2.11 -8.35 -0.81
C HIS A 151 2.90 -9.56 -1.30
N VAL A 152 2.60 -10.05 -2.51
CA VAL A 152 3.05 -11.36 -2.98
C VAL A 152 4.57 -11.52 -3.03
N GLY A 153 5.01 -12.75 -2.96
CA GLY A 153 6.40 -13.18 -2.95
C GLY A 153 6.66 -14.13 -1.79
N THR A 154 7.54 -15.09 -2.03
CA THR A 154 8.04 -16.07 -1.07
C THR A 154 9.56 -16.07 -1.11
N THR A 155 10.18 -16.99 -0.37
CA THR A 155 11.64 -17.22 -0.49
C THR A 155 12.04 -17.78 -1.86
N GLU A 156 11.09 -18.23 -2.68
CA GLU A 156 11.34 -18.83 -3.99
C GLU A 156 10.96 -17.93 -5.16
N LYS A 157 9.89 -17.14 -5.02
CA LYS A 157 9.42 -16.22 -6.07
C LYS A 157 9.44 -14.78 -5.56
N GLY A 158 9.76 -13.85 -6.46
CA GLY A 158 9.78 -12.42 -6.17
C GLY A 158 8.39 -11.80 -6.10
N SER A 159 8.37 -10.50 -5.79
CA SER A 159 7.16 -9.69 -5.86
C SER A 159 6.93 -9.19 -7.29
N ASP A 160 6.51 -10.08 -8.16
CA ASP A 160 6.23 -9.87 -9.59
C ASP A 160 5.10 -10.82 -10.05
N ILE A 161 4.95 -10.98 -11.36
CA ILE A 161 3.86 -11.80 -11.92
C ILE A 161 4.00 -13.29 -11.58
N GLU A 162 5.24 -13.80 -11.42
CA GLU A 162 5.44 -15.19 -11.00
C GLU A 162 5.05 -15.38 -9.52
N GLY A 163 5.35 -14.39 -8.67
CA GLY A 163 4.89 -14.39 -7.28
C GLY A 163 3.36 -14.26 -7.16
N LEU A 164 2.70 -13.56 -8.08
CA LEU A 164 1.23 -13.53 -8.12
C LEU A 164 0.64 -14.88 -8.47
N LEU A 165 1.20 -15.57 -9.47
CA LEU A 165 0.76 -16.92 -9.85
C LEU A 165 0.98 -17.92 -8.71
N GLU A 166 2.16 -17.89 -8.09
CA GLU A 166 2.46 -18.73 -6.92
C GLU A 166 1.51 -18.45 -5.74
N ALA A 167 1.19 -17.16 -5.48
CA ALA A 167 0.25 -16.80 -4.42
C ALA A 167 -1.16 -17.35 -4.68
N ALA A 168 -1.60 -17.38 -5.92
CA ALA A 168 -2.89 -17.97 -6.30
C ALA A 168 -2.91 -19.50 -6.07
N GLU A 169 -1.82 -20.19 -6.40
CA GLU A 169 -1.67 -21.62 -6.13
C GLU A 169 -1.63 -21.91 -4.62
N ILE A 170 -0.84 -21.13 -3.88
CA ILE A 170 -0.68 -21.24 -2.41
C ILE A 170 -1.99 -20.96 -1.67
N ALA A 171 -2.79 -20.02 -2.16
CA ALA A 171 -4.07 -19.68 -1.53
C ALA A 171 -5.07 -20.83 -1.57
N ALA A 172 -4.99 -21.73 -2.57
CA ALA A 172 -5.76 -22.97 -2.64
C ALA A 172 -7.28 -22.81 -2.38
N GLY A 173 -7.86 -21.67 -2.82
CA GLY A 173 -9.28 -21.34 -2.66
C GLY A 173 -9.63 -20.61 -1.35
N HIS A 174 -8.66 -20.33 -0.48
CA HIS A 174 -8.88 -19.53 0.71
C HIS A 174 -9.00 -18.03 0.40
N PRO A 175 -9.79 -17.27 1.16
CA PRO A 175 -9.92 -15.82 0.99
C PRO A 175 -8.59 -15.10 1.19
N LEU A 176 -8.28 -14.17 0.29
CA LEU A 176 -7.04 -13.40 0.32
C LEU A 176 -7.26 -12.00 -0.24
N HIS A 177 -6.64 -10.99 0.39
CA HIS A 177 -6.52 -9.67 -0.21
C HIS A 177 -5.16 -9.51 -0.88
N LEU A 178 -5.18 -9.17 -2.18
CA LEU A 178 -3.99 -8.91 -2.99
C LEU A 178 -3.79 -7.41 -3.17
N PRO A 179 -2.89 -6.77 -2.37
CA PRO A 179 -2.62 -5.36 -2.48
C PRO A 179 -2.00 -4.99 -3.82
N HIS A 180 -2.30 -3.77 -4.30
CA HIS A 180 -1.65 -3.10 -5.43
C HIS A 180 -1.27 -4.05 -6.59
N VAL A 181 -2.22 -4.79 -7.09
CA VAL A 181 -2.01 -5.89 -8.06
C VAL A 181 -1.22 -5.44 -9.31
N ASN A 182 -1.39 -4.20 -9.76
CA ASN A 182 -0.62 -3.65 -10.87
C ASN A 182 0.89 -3.48 -10.56
N ALA A 183 1.29 -3.52 -9.29
CA ALA A 183 2.71 -3.54 -8.92
C ALA A 183 3.41 -4.84 -9.32
N TYR A 184 2.67 -5.91 -9.53
CA TYR A 184 3.20 -7.19 -10.00
C TYR A 184 3.33 -7.25 -11.52
N CYS A 185 2.79 -6.26 -12.25
CA CYS A 185 2.73 -6.20 -13.70
C CYS A 185 3.71 -5.17 -14.30
N ARG A 186 4.87 -4.98 -13.67
CA ARG A 186 5.85 -3.93 -14.04
C ARG A 186 6.79 -4.31 -15.19
N GLY A 187 6.53 -5.41 -15.88
CA GLY A 187 7.37 -5.87 -16.99
C GLY A 187 8.71 -6.45 -16.53
N ARG A 188 8.75 -7.09 -15.37
CA ARG A 188 9.98 -7.68 -14.82
C ARG A 188 10.30 -9.05 -15.41
N VAL A 189 9.30 -9.82 -15.74
CA VAL A 189 9.41 -11.20 -16.23
C VAL A 189 8.94 -11.31 -17.67
N ARG A 190 7.83 -10.63 -18.00
CA ARG A 190 7.21 -10.59 -19.32
C ARG A 190 6.87 -9.15 -19.71
N PRO A 191 6.53 -8.88 -20.99
CA PRO A 191 5.99 -7.59 -21.38
C PRO A 191 4.82 -7.14 -20.50
N VAL A 192 4.74 -5.86 -20.14
CA VAL A 192 3.73 -5.29 -19.23
C VAL A 192 2.31 -5.72 -19.57
N LEU A 193 1.92 -5.63 -20.86
CA LEU A 193 0.57 -6.00 -21.30
C LEU A 193 0.25 -7.51 -21.11
N GLU A 194 1.26 -8.36 -21.22
CA GLU A 194 1.12 -9.78 -20.96
C GLU A 194 0.95 -10.04 -19.46
N GLU A 195 1.79 -9.41 -18.62
CA GLU A 195 1.65 -9.51 -17.15
C GLU A 195 0.30 -8.98 -16.67
N CYS A 196 -0.18 -7.86 -17.22
CA CYS A 196 -1.53 -7.33 -16.91
C CYS A 196 -2.64 -8.31 -17.32
N SER A 197 -2.48 -9.00 -18.46
CA SER A 197 -3.45 -9.98 -18.90
C SER A 197 -3.49 -11.23 -18.00
N ILE A 198 -2.33 -11.66 -17.51
CA ILE A 198 -2.20 -12.76 -16.54
C ILE A 198 -2.85 -12.36 -15.22
N ALA A 199 -2.56 -11.15 -14.71
CA ALA A 199 -3.15 -10.66 -13.46
C ALA A 199 -4.69 -10.54 -13.57
N GLU A 200 -5.23 -10.04 -14.70
CA GLU A 200 -6.67 -10.02 -14.94
C GLU A 200 -7.26 -11.43 -14.87
N LYS A 201 -6.60 -12.40 -15.49
CA LYS A 201 -7.05 -13.80 -15.48
C LYS A 201 -7.09 -14.35 -14.05
N VAL A 202 -6.02 -14.16 -13.26
CA VAL A 202 -5.97 -14.59 -11.86
C VAL A 202 -7.13 -14.00 -11.06
N ILE A 203 -7.38 -12.68 -11.18
CA ILE A 203 -8.47 -12.01 -10.45
C ILE A 203 -9.84 -12.60 -10.83
N LEU A 204 -10.05 -12.93 -12.11
CA LEU A 204 -11.33 -13.46 -12.59
C LEU A 204 -11.56 -14.93 -12.23
N GLU A 205 -10.49 -15.73 -12.17
CA GLU A 205 -10.55 -17.15 -11.84
C GLU A 205 -10.65 -17.42 -10.32
N HIS A 206 -10.27 -16.44 -9.49
CA HIS A 206 -10.26 -16.55 -8.02
C HIS A 206 -11.30 -15.62 -7.37
N PRO A 207 -12.58 -16.03 -7.33
CA PRO A 207 -13.66 -15.23 -6.75
C PRO A 207 -13.51 -14.96 -5.26
N GLU A 208 -12.70 -15.72 -4.56
CA GLU A 208 -12.36 -15.56 -3.14
C GLU A 208 -11.39 -14.39 -2.90
N PHE A 209 -10.69 -13.90 -3.92
CA PHE A 209 -9.75 -12.80 -3.77
C PHE A 209 -10.45 -11.44 -3.79
N THR A 210 -9.99 -10.55 -2.93
CA THR A 210 -10.17 -9.11 -3.06
C THR A 210 -8.87 -8.47 -3.54
N THR A 211 -8.94 -7.40 -4.31
CA THR A 211 -7.76 -6.78 -4.91
C THR A 211 -7.86 -5.27 -4.90
N GLU A 212 -6.74 -4.63 -5.04
CA GLU A 212 -6.62 -3.19 -5.26
C GLU A 212 -5.52 -2.89 -6.29
N SER A 213 -5.50 -1.68 -6.81
CA SER A 213 -4.47 -1.21 -7.74
C SER A 213 -4.11 0.23 -7.47
N TYR A 214 -2.83 0.57 -7.62
CA TYR A 214 -2.41 1.98 -7.59
C TYR A 214 -3.09 2.78 -8.71
N LEU A 215 -3.60 3.95 -8.38
CA LEU A 215 -4.08 4.94 -9.35
C LEU A 215 -2.94 5.78 -9.92
N SER A 216 -1.79 5.79 -9.25
CA SER A 216 -0.60 6.53 -9.64
C SER A 216 0.39 5.66 -10.41
N ALA A 217 0.93 6.19 -11.51
CA ALA A 217 2.06 5.58 -12.20
C ALA A 217 3.36 5.65 -11.38
N ARG A 218 3.38 6.45 -10.31
CA ARG A 218 4.55 6.69 -9.48
C ARG A 218 4.71 5.62 -8.41
N ASN A 219 5.98 5.41 -8.00
CA ASN A 219 6.30 4.56 -6.85
C ASN A 219 7.40 5.19 -6.00
N GLY A 220 7.17 5.24 -4.70
CA GLY A 220 8.14 5.76 -3.72
C GLY A 220 9.26 4.75 -3.42
N ALA A 221 10.48 5.24 -3.19
CA ALA A 221 11.59 4.44 -2.70
C ALA A 221 12.66 5.32 -2.03
N PRO A 222 13.39 4.79 -1.01
CA PRO A 222 14.53 5.46 -0.43
C PRO A 222 15.64 5.68 -1.44
N LEU A 223 16.29 6.85 -1.39
CA LEU A 223 17.39 7.24 -2.29
C LEU A 223 18.78 7.18 -1.63
N ASP A 224 18.86 6.72 -0.39
CA ASP A 224 20.11 6.57 0.33
C ASP A 224 21.05 5.56 -0.34
N CYS A 225 22.34 5.87 -0.29
CA CYS A 225 23.39 5.03 -0.85
C CYS A 225 24.38 4.61 0.23
N ASP A 226 25.09 3.52 -0.02
CA ASP A 226 26.24 3.11 0.79
C ASP A 226 27.48 3.98 0.49
N ALA A 227 28.59 3.70 1.18
CA ALA A 227 29.85 4.43 1.02
C ALA A 227 30.46 4.30 -0.39
N ALA A 228 30.10 3.26 -1.15
CA ALA A 228 30.51 3.06 -2.54
C ALA A 228 29.58 3.78 -3.54
N GLY A 229 28.54 4.45 -3.05
CA GLY A 229 27.54 5.15 -3.88
C GLY A 229 26.49 4.22 -4.47
N LYS A 230 26.35 2.99 -4.00
CA LYS A 230 25.33 2.05 -4.45
C LYS A 230 24.04 2.25 -3.65
N PRO A 231 22.86 2.31 -4.29
CA PRO A 231 21.58 2.40 -3.58
C PRO A 231 21.42 1.25 -2.56
N ARG A 232 21.05 1.58 -1.33
CA ARG A 232 20.73 0.58 -0.30
C ARG A 232 19.41 -0.11 -0.56
N SER A 233 18.47 0.62 -1.16
CA SER A 233 17.17 0.10 -1.55
C SER A 233 17.25 -0.75 -2.82
N ALA A 234 16.88 -2.03 -2.74
CA ALA A 234 16.77 -2.90 -3.90
C ALA A 234 15.70 -2.40 -4.91
N ILE A 235 14.67 -1.69 -4.41
CA ILE A 235 13.63 -1.07 -5.26
C ILE A 235 14.24 0.03 -6.11
N THR A 236 15.01 0.92 -5.49
CA THR A 236 15.72 2.00 -6.20
C THR A 236 16.70 1.44 -7.20
N ALA A 237 17.55 0.49 -6.80
CA ALA A 237 18.52 -0.16 -7.68
C ALA A 237 17.85 -0.80 -8.90
N GLY A 238 16.80 -1.60 -8.68
CA GLY A 238 16.08 -2.29 -9.73
C GLY A 238 15.32 -1.32 -10.67
N THR A 239 14.76 -0.23 -10.13
CA THR A 239 14.04 0.77 -10.93
C THR A 239 15.00 1.57 -11.80
N LEU A 240 16.15 1.97 -11.30
CA LEU A 240 17.19 2.63 -12.09
C LEU A 240 17.63 1.74 -13.26
N THR A 241 17.96 0.48 -13.00
CA THR A 241 18.36 -0.48 -14.04
C THR A 241 17.26 -0.66 -15.09
N ARG A 242 16.01 -0.80 -14.67
CA ARG A 242 14.86 -0.92 -15.57
C ARG A 242 14.71 0.27 -16.52
N PHE A 243 15.01 1.49 -16.03
CA PHE A 243 14.95 2.71 -16.84
C PHE A 243 16.24 3.01 -17.60
N GLY A 244 17.22 2.11 -17.59
CA GLY A 244 18.48 2.26 -18.29
C GLY A 244 19.48 3.19 -17.61
N PHE A 245 19.30 3.48 -16.32
CA PHE A 245 20.27 4.23 -15.53
C PHE A 245 21.20 3.29 -14.77
N GLU A 246 22.40 3.77 -14.49
CA GLU A 246 23.32 3.05 -13.61
C GLU A 246 22.73 2.93 -12.19
N SER A 247 22.90 1.78 -11.56
CA SER A 247 22.48 1.57 -10.17
C SER A 247 23.51 2.18 -9.21
N SER A 248 23.53 3.53 -9.17
CA SER A 248 24.50 4.33 -8.42
C SER A 248 23.92 5.70 -8.05
N ALA A 249 24.64 6.43 -7.19
CA ALA A 249 24.30 7.80 -6.82
C ALA A 249 24.27 8.74 -8.06
N SER A 250 25.16 8.51 -9.03
CA SER A 250 25.16 9.26 -10.30
C SER A 250 23.95 8.91 -11.18
N GLY A 251 23.53 7.63 -11.17
CA GLY A 251 22.33 7.20 -11.88
C GLY A 251 21.05 7.77 -11.27
N ILE A 252 20.97 7.92 -9.94
CA ILE A 252 19.87 8.64 -9.28
C ILE A 252 19.78 10.08 -9.78
N GLU A 253 20.91 10.81 -9.80
CA GLU A 253 20.94 12.19 -10.31
C GLU A 253 20.58 12.26 -11.81
N ALA A 254 21.03 11.29 -12.61
CA ALA A 254 20.66 11.21 -14.02
C ALA A 254 19.15 10.98 -14.21
N ALA A 255 18.55 10.12 -13.42
CA ALA A 255 17.10 9.86 -13.44
C ALA A 255 16.29 11.12 -13.05
N ILE A 256 16.78 11.91 -12.07
CA ILE A 256 16.18 13.20 -11.71
C ILE A 256 16.24 14.17 -12.90
N ARG A 257 17.40 14.34 -13.51
CA ARG A 257 17.58 15.24 -14.68
C ARG A 257 16.76 14.82 -15.88
N ALA A 258 16.53 13.52 -16.05
CA ALA A 258 15.67 12.96 -17.09
C ALA A 258 14.16 13.07 -16.80
N GLY A 259 13.76 13.60 -15.63
CA GLY A 259 12.36 13.73 -15.21
C GLY A 259 11.69 12.40 -14.81
N ARG A 260 12.48 11.33 -14.67
CA ARG A 260 11.99 10.01 -14.26
C ARG A 260 11.90 9.82 -12.75
N LEU A 261 12.57 10.67 -11.99
CA LEU A 261 12.61 10.65 -10.54
C LEU A 261 12.43 12.06 -10.00
N ALA A 262 11.52 12.21 -9.07
CA ALA A 262 11.38 13.40 -8.24
C ALA A 262 11.83 13.07 -6.81
N VAL A 263 12.31 14.07 -6.08
CA VAL A 263 12.68 13.93 -4.67
C VAL A 263 11.52 14.37 -3.81
N LEU A 264 11.19 13.61 -2.77
CA LEU A 264 10.20 13.96 -1.78
C LEU A 264 10.76 15.03 -0.84
N PHE A 265 10.14 16.19 -0.83
CA PHE A 265 10.54 17.31 0.00
C PHE A 265 9.46 17.60 1.04
N PRO A 266 9.70 17.28 2.32
CA PRO A 266 8.81 17.67 3.41
C PRO A 266 8.94 19.17 3.66
N ASN A 267 7.85 19.89 3.53
CA ASN A 267 7.73 21.25 4.01
C ASN A 267 6.93 21.28 5.32
N GLN A 268 6.51 22.45 5.80
CA GLN A 268 5.86 22.59 7.10
C GLN A 268 4.54 21.81 7.26
N SER A 269 3.84 21.53 6.17
CA SER A 269 2.48 20.97 6.22
C SER A 269 2.22 19.83 5.23
N GLU A 270 3.12 19.60 4.29
CA GLU A 270 2.92 18.62 3.22
C GLU A 270 4.25 18.11 2.65
N ILE A 271 4.18 17.04 1.90
CA ILE A 271 5.29 16.54 1.11
C ILE A 271 5.07 16.99 -0.34
N THR A 272 6.03 17.69 -0.92
CA THR A 272 6.02 18.10 -2.31
C THR A 272 7.07 17.36 -3.12
N LEU A 273 6.97 17.41 -4.45
CA LEU A 273 7.92 16.78 -5.36
C LEU A 273 8.88 17.83 -5.92
N LEU A 274 10.15 17.73 -5.54
CA LEU A 274 11.22 18.49 -6.19
C LEU A 274 11.68 17.77 -7.47
N THR A 275 11.97 18.54 -8.51
CA THR A 275 12.46 18.08 -9.81
C THR A 275 13.67 18.90 -10.26
N GLY A 276 14.38 18.42 -11.27
CA GLY A 276 15.48 19.16 -11.91
C GLY A 276 16.65 19.46 -10.98
N THR A 277 17.19 20.66 -11.09
CA THR A 277 18.40 21.10 -10.36
C THR A 277 18.18 21.19 -8.86
N ASP A 278 17.00 21.63 -8.43
CA ASP A 278 16.67 21.79 -7.01
C ASP A 278 16.58 20.43 -6.31
N ALA A 279 16.00 19.43 -6.99
CA ALA A 279 15.98 18.05 -6.48
C ALA A 279 17.39 17.47 -6.32
N VAL A 280 18.28 17.71 -7.30
CA VAL A 280 19.69 17.26 -7.21
C VAL A 280 20.42 17.96 -6.07
N ALA A 281 20.21 19.27 -5.91
CA ALA A 281 20.82 20.02 -4.81
C ALA A 281 20.35 19.52 -3.44
N TYR A 282 19.05 19.34 -3.29
CA TYR A 282 18.45 18.79 -2.06
C TYR A 282 18.96 17.37 -1.75
N LEU A 283 18.95 16.47 -2.74
CA LEU A 283 19.47 15.11 -2.59
C LEU A 283 20.93 15.11 -2.10
N ARG A 284 21.78 15.95 -2.65
CA ARG A 284 23.20 16.04 -2.27
C ARG A 284 23.37 16.52 -0.82
N ALA A 285 22.51 17.42 -0.36
CA ALA A 285 22.54 17.94 1.00
C ALA A 285 21.96 16.97 2.04
N HIS A 286 21.04 16.06 1.65
CA HIS A 286 20.27 15.20 2.56
C HIS A 286 20.34 13.71 2.18
N ARG A 287 21.43 13.25 1.62
CA ARG A 287 21.60 11.94 0.98
C ARG A 287 21.25 10.74 1.86
N GLU A 288 21.39 10.85 3.18
CA GLU A 288 21.13 9.76 4.14
C GLU A 288 19.66 9.59 4.52
N HIS A 289 18.82 10.58 4.21
CA HIS A 289 17.41 10.64 4.65
C HIS A 289 16.49 11.17 3.53
N CYS A 290 16.76 10.76 2.30
CA CYS A 290 16.05 11.26 1.14
C CYS A 290 15.26 10.15 0.48
N ASP A 291 13.96 10.38 0.33
CA ASP A 291 13.09 9.51 -0.45
C ASP A 291 12.78 10.12 -1.81
N GLY A 292 12.48 9.27 -2.77
CA GLY A 292 12.12 9.68 -4.11
C GLY A 292 10.86 9.03 -4.62
N SER A 293 10.32 9.59 -5.69
CA SER A 293 9.14 9.09 -6.39
C SER A 293 9.50 8.88 -7.87
N PHE A 294 9.61 7.63 -8.28
CA PHE A 294 9.85 7.24 -9.67
C PHE A 294 8.56 7.27 -10.48
N ASP A 295 8.61 7.91 -11.64
CA ASP A 295 7.50 8.00 -12.58
C ASP A 295 7.49 6.85 -13.60
N GLY A 296 6.30 6.39 -14.01
CA GLY A 296 6.12 5.33 -14.99
C GLY A 296 6.50 3.93 -14.47
N VAL A 297 6.47 3.71 -13.16
CA VAL A 297 6.79 2.41 -12.54
C VAL A 297 5.59 1.49 -12.53
N ASN A 298 4.42 1.99 -12.10
CA ASN A 298 3.21 1.21 -12.03
C ASN A 298 2.46 1.31 -13.36
N PRO A 299 2.11 0.20 -14.01
CA PRO A 299 1.27 0.23 -15.20
C PRO A 299 -0.16 0.64 -14.81
N LEU A 300 -0.72 1.57 -15.60
CA LEU A 300 -2.11 2.00 -15.50
C LEU A 300 -2.95 1.36 -16.61
N GLU A 301 -2.65 0.13 -16.93
CA GLU A 301 -3.31 -0.60 -17.99
C GLU A 301 -4.74 -0.94 -17.61
N SER A 302 -5.67 -0.57 -18.49
CA SER A 302 -7.11 -0.68 -18.24
C SER A 302 -7.59 -2.08 -17.83
N ARG A 303 -6.91 -3.13 -18.29
CA ARG A 303 -7.27 -4.52 -17.98
C ARG A 303 -7.19 -4.83 -16.49
N VAL A 304 -6.12 -4.37 -15.81
CA VAL A 304 -5.96 -4.56 -14.37
C VAL A 304 -6.98 -3.73 -13.59
N PHE A 305 -7.19 -2.47 -14.00
CA PHE A 305 -8.20 -1.61 -13.36
C PHE A 305 -9.62 -2.09 -13.62
N PHE A 306 -9.94 -2.54 -14.83
CA PHE A 306 -11.30 -2.96 -15.20
C PHE A 306 -11.66 -4.39 -14.81
N ALA A 307 -10.74 -5.17 -14.30
CA ALA A 307 -11.10 -6.36 -13.54
C ALA A 307 -12.04 -6.00 -12.39
N SER A 308 -11.89 -4.81 -11.80
CA SER A 308 -12.80 -4.26 -10.80
C SER A 308 -14.22 -4.01 -11.32
N GLN A 309 -14.41 -3.71 -12.62
CA GLN A 309 -15.76 -3.55 -13.19
C GLN A 309 -16.51 -4.87 -13.33
N LYS A 310 -15.80 -5.97 -13.57
CA LYS A 310 -16.38 -7.32 -13.59
C LYS A 310 -16.61 -7.86 -12.19
N ARG A 311 -15.81 -7.39 -11.23
CA ARG A 311 -15.83 -7.79 -9.83
C ARG A 311 -15.79 -6.56 -8.90
N PRO A 312 -16.79 -5.63 -8.98
CA PRO A 312 -16.77 -4.36 -8.24
C PRO A 312 -16.85 -4.55 -6.71
N ASP A 313 -17.31 -5.71 -6.26
CA ASP A 313 -17.37 -6.13 -4.87
C ASP A 313 -16.03 -6.69 -4.35
N ARG A 314 -15.05 -6.90 -5.22
CA ARG A 314 -13.80 -7.59 -4.91
C ARG A 314 -12.53 -6.87 -5.30
N THR A 315 -12.64 -5.75 -6.00
CA THR A 315 -11.49 -4.97 -6.46
C THR A 315 -11.65 -3.51 -6.09
N PHE A 316 -10.63 -2.96 -5.46
CA PHE A 316 -10.58 -1.57 -5.02
C PHE A 316 -9.45 -0.84 -5.76
N LEU A 317 -9.62 0.45 -5.94
CA LEU A 317 -8.57 1.35 -6.44
C LEU A 317 -8.00 2.12 -5.25
N VAL A 318 -6.70 2.20 -5.18
CA VAL A 318 -5.98 2.94 -4.14
C VAL A 318 -4.98 3.90 -4.77
N ASP A 319 -4.71 5.01 -4.10
CA ASP A 319 -3.77 6.03 -4.57
C ASP A 319 -2.41 5.96 -3.86
#